data_5a5b65e2649160c8d70eae8aa8354591
#
_entry.id   5a5b65e2649160c8d70eae8aa8354591
#
_cell.length_a   1.000
_cell.length_b   1.000
_cell.length_c   1.000
_cell.angle_alpha   90.00
_cell.angle_beta   90.00
_cell.angle_gamma   90.00
#
_symmetry.space_group_name_H-M   'P 1'
#
loop_
_entity.id
_entity.type
_entity.pdbx_description
1 polymer ?
#
loop_
_entity_poly.entity_id
_entity_poly.type
_entity_poly.pdbx_seq_one_letter_code
_entity_poly.pdbx_strand_id
1 'polypeptide(L)'
;AVYGSSYVILKSTNEEQFAAWLFTRWLMEKEQDARWVEATHLFPIHTSTVDLLGDYELTHPQWAQAVELLPQGEITPQLASWRKVKVMIGDGFTHMYRINVPSGQVPAILAQMETIARELDQ
;
A
#
# COMPACT_ATOMS: atom_id res chain seq x y z
N ALA A 1 3.51 -5.94 -3.16
CA ALA A 1 2.04 -5.99 -3.19
C ALA A 1 1.47 -4.57 -3.04
N VAL A 2 0.46 -4.26 -3.80
CA VAL A 2 -0.25 -2.97 -3.73
C VAL A 2 -1.52 -3.17 -2.90
N TYR A 3 -1.76 -2.28 -1.95
CA TYR A 3 -2.97 -2.24 -1.14
C TYR A 3 -3.26 -0.79 -0.72
N GLY A 4 -4.51 -0.50 -0.38
CA GLY A 4 -4.93 0.82 0.05
C GLY A 4 -6.12 0.77 1.01
N SER A 5 -6.49 1.93 1.52
CA SER A 5 -7.71 2.10 2.31
C SER A 5 -8.93 2.13 1.38
N SER A 6 -10.06 1.66 1.86
CA SER A 6 -11.33 1.70 1.15
C SER A 6 -12.29 2.65 1.84
N TYR A 7 -13.09 3.37 1.06
CA TYR A 7 -14.22 4.15 1.57
C TYR A 7 -15.47 3.28 1.61
N VAL A 8 -16.25 3.43 2.67
CA VAL A 8 -17.50 2.70 2.84
C VAL A 8 -18.60 3.70 3.15
N ILE A 9 -19.68 3.67 2.36
CA ILE A 9 -20.88 4.46 2.64
C ILE A 9 -21.80 3.59 3.50
N LEU A 10 -22.07 4.06 4.71
CA LEU A 10 -22.96 3.36 5.63
C LEU A 10 -24.42 3.48 5.15
N LYS A 11 -25.23 2.45 5.46
CA LYS A 11 -26.66 2.48 5.17
C LYS A 11 -27.34 3.55 6.03
N SER A 12 -28.08 4.44 5.38
CA SER A 12 -28.84 5.53 6.01
C SER A 12 -30.04 5.87 5.13
N THR A 13 -30.57 7.10 5.23
CA THR A 13 -31.59 7.61 4.30
C THR A 13 -31.05 7.74 2.88
N ASN A 14 -31.91 7.75 1.89
CA ASN A 14 -31.49 7.88 0.50
C ASN A 14 -30.76 9.20 0.24
N GLU A 15 -31.19 10.27 0.88
CA GLU A 15 -30.61 11.62 0.78
C GLU A 15 -29.19 11.64 1.38
N GLU A 16 -29.01 11.05 2.56
CA GLU A 16 -27.71 10.98 3.22
C GLU A 16 -26.73 10.09 2.45
N GLN A 17 -27.18 8.93 1.95
CA GLN A 17 -26.35 8.07 1.11
C GLN A 17 -25.96 8.76 -0.19
N PHE A 18 -26.88 9.51 -0.81
CA PHE A 18 -26.58 10.28 -2.02
C PHE A 18 -25.57 11.39 -1.74
N ALA A 19 -25.72 12.12 -0.64
CA ALA A 19 -24.76 13.14 -0.23
C ALA A 19 -23.37 12.54 0.03
N ALA A 20 -23.30 11.40 0.72
CA ALA A 20 -22.06 10.68 0.98
C ALA A 20 -21.39 10.20 -0.34
N TRP A 21 -22.20 9.74 -1.29
CA TRP A 21 -21.71 9.34 -2.63
C TRP A 21 -21.16 10.54 -3.40
N LEU A 22 -21.85 11.69 -3.40
CA LEU A 22 -21.37 12.91 -4.05
C LEU A 22 -20.05 13.39 -3.44
N PHE A 23 -19.92 13.34 -2.12
CA PHE A 23 -18.67 13.67 -1.43
C PHE A 23 -17.54 12.72 -1.82
N THR A 24 -17.80 11.42 -1.81
CA THR A 24 -16.80 10.42 -2.20
C THR A 24 -16.37 10.61 -3.66
N ARG A 25 -17.33 10.86 -4.55
CA ARG A 25 -17.04 11.13 -5.95
C ARG A 25 -16.17 12.37 -6.13
N TRP A 26 -16.49 13.47 -5.43
CA TRP A 26 -15.69 14.68 -5.46
C TRP A 26 -14.27 14.44 -4.92
N LEU A 27 -14.16 13.67 -3.83
CA LEU A 27 -12.85 13.34 -3.25
C LEU A 27 -11.96 12.53 -4.20
N MET A 28 -12.57 11.77 -5.10
CA MET A 28 -11.89 10.96 -6.12
C MET A 28 -11.59 11.73 -7.43
N GLU A 29 -11.95 13.01 -7.54
CA GLU A 29 -11.53 13.83 -8.68
C GLU A 29 -10.01 14.04 -8.65
N LYS A 30 -9.37 14.09 -9.83
CA LYS A 30 -7.91 14.10 -9.94
C LYS A 30 -7.23 15.25 -9.19
N GLU A 31 -7.88 16.43 -9.11
CA GLU A 31 -7.38 17.58 -8.37
C GLU A 31 -7.37 17.33 -6.85
N GLN A 32 -8.39 16.65 -6.33
CA GLN A 32 -8.45 16.28 -4.92
C GLN A 32 -7.50 15.12 -4.61
N ASP A 33 -7.41 14.15 -5.52
CA ASP A 33 -6.47 13.04 -5.44
C ASP A 33 -5.02 13.55 -5.42
N ALA A 34 -4.65 14.52 -6.26
CA ALA A 34 -3.32 15.14 -6.24
C ALA A 34 -3.02 15.80 -4.88
N ARG A 35 -3.96 16.60 -4.35
CA ARG A 35 -3.83 17.21 -3.01
C ARG A 35 -3.69 16.17 -1.90
N TRP A 36 -4.41 15.05 -2.04
CA TRP A 36 -4.31 13.94 -1.09
C TRP A 36 -2.93 13.27 -1.14
N VAL A 37 -2.40 13.05 -2.34
CA VAL A 37 -1.03 12.52 -2.54
C VAL A 37 0.00 13.44 -1.89
N GLU A 38 -0.05 14.74 -2.14
CA GLU A 38 0.87 15.72 -1.56
C GLU A 38 0.82 15.74 -0.02
N ALA A 39 -0.38 15.58 0.55
CA ALA A 39 -0.59 15.61 2.00
C ALA A 39 -0.20 14.30 2.71
N THR A 40 -0.33 13.16 2.03
CA THR A 40 -0.21 11.83 2.65
C THR A 40 0.99 11.04 2.17
N HIS A 41 1.61 11.42 1.06
CA HIS A 41 2.66 10.69 0.35
C HIS A 41 2.22 9.30 -0.15
N LEU A 42 0.91 9.04 -0.20
CA LEU A 42 0.34 7.82 -0.76
C LEU A 42 0.35 7.87 -2.30
N PHE A 43 0.02 6.74 -2.93
CA PHE A 43 -0.09 6.68 -4.38
C PHE A 43 -1.45 7.22 -4.84
N PRO A 44 -1.51 7.83 -6.04
CA PRO A 44 -2.75 8.32 -6.62
C PRO A 44 -3.72 7.18 -6.96
N ILE A 45 -5.01 7.48 -6.92
CA ILE A 45 -6.07 6.53 -7.29
C ILE A 45 -6.16 6.42 -8.82
N HIS A 46 -5.86 7.51 -9.53
CA HIS A 46 -5.91 7.58 -10.99
C HIS A 46 -4.53 7.85 -11.59
N THR A 47 -4.19 7.14 -12.66
CA THR A 47 -2.94 7.38 -13.39
C THR A 47 -2.84 8.80 -13.94
N SER A 48 -3.98 9.41 -14.35
CA SER A 48 -4.04 10.80 -14.81
C SER A 48 -3.76 11.85 -13.72
N THR A 49 -3.79 11.48 -12.45
CA THR A 49 -3.42 12.39 -11.36
C THR A 49 -1.92 12.68 -11.37
N VAL A 50 -1.11 11.76 -11.86
CA VAL A 50 0.35 11.90 -11.95
C VAL A 50 0.71 13.14 -12.78
N ASP A 51 -0.07 13.45 -13.83
CA ASP A 51 0.14 14.62 -14.69
C ASP A 51 0.06 15.96 -13.92
N LEU A 52 -0.59 15.98 -12.75
CA LEU A 52 -0.70 17.15 -11.87
C LEU A 52 0.41 17.22 -10.82
N LEU A 53 1.23 16.20 -10.69
CA LEU A 53 2.22 16.03 -9.61
C LEU A 53 3.67 16.26 -10.06
N GLY A 54 3.91 16.90 -11.21
CA GLY A 54 5.26 17.07 -11.76
C GLY A 54 6.24 17.75 -10.80
N ASP A 55 5.85 18.83 -10.12
CA ASP A 55 6.69 19.50 -9.11
C ASP A 55 6.90 18.62 -7.88
N TYR A 56 5.90 17.82 -7.52
CA TYR A 56 5.99 16.88 -6.41
C TYR A 56 6.97 15.74 -6.73
N GLU A 57 6.95 15.19 -7.93
CA GLU A 57 7.88 14.16 -8.41
C GLU A 57 9.34 14.65 -8.37
N LEU A 58 9.58 15.88 -8.80
CA LEU A 58 10.92 16.50 -8.76
C LEU A 58 11.48 16.59 -7.35
N THR A 59 10.64 16.85 -6.36
CA THR A 59 11.05 16.99 -4.96
C THR A 59 11.03 15.66 -4.19
N HIS A 60 10.39 14.62 -4.73
CA HIS A 60 10.24 13.29 -4.10
C HIS A 60 10.64 12.15 -5.05
N PRO A 61 11.93 12.05 -5.43
CA PRO A 61 12.37 11.10 -6.47
C PRO A 61 12.13 9.63 -6.09
N GLN A 62 12.15 9.26 -4.79
CA GLN A 62 11.83 7.90 -4.36
C GLN A 62 10.35 7.57 -4.59
N TRP A 63 9.44 8.55 -4.38
CA TRP A 63 8.03 8.41 -4.66
C TRP A 63 7.79 8.25 -6.16
N ALA A 64 8.43 9.08 -7.00
CA ALA A 64 8.34 8.99 -8.46
C ALA A 64 8.76 7.60 -8.97
N GLN A 65 9.90 7.09 -8.52
CA GLN A 65 10.34 5.73 -8.85
C GLN A 65 9.35 4.65 -8.39
N ALA A 66 8.75 4.81 -7.22
CA ALA A 66 7.77 3.85 -6.73
C ALA A 66 6.47 3.87 -7.56
N VAL A 67 6.05 5.03 -8.07
CA VAL A 67 4.92 5.16 -9.01
C VAL A 67 5.20 4.41 -10.32
N GLU A 68 6.41 4.53 -10.87
CA GLU A 68 6.82 3.80 -12.09
C GLU A 68 6.75 2.28 -11.92
N LEU A 69 6.88 1.78 -10.68
CA LEU A 69 6.78 0.35 -10.37
C LEU A 69 5.34 -0.14 -10.15
N LEU A 70 4.34 0.74 -10.03
CA LEU A 70 2.95 0.36 -9.79
C LEU A 70 2.39 -0.63 -10.84
N PRO A 71 2.69 -0.52 -12.15
CA PRO A 71 2.23 -1.49 -13.14
C PRO A 71 2.74 -2.92 -12.93
N GLN A 72 3.83 -3.08 -12.17
CA GLN A 72 4.38 -4.38 -11.77
C GLN A 72 3.82 -4.85 -10.42
N GLY A 73 2.94 -4.04 -9.83
CA GLY A 73 2.35 -4.32 -8.53
C GLY A 73 1.33 -5.46 -8.61
N GLU A 74 1.38 -6.34 -7.62
CA GLU A 74 0.41 -7.41 -7.44
C GLU A 74 -0.49 -7.11 -6.24
N ILE A 75 -1.74 -7.51 -6.32
CA ILE A 75 -2.65 -7.45 -5.17
C ILE A 75 -2.24 -8.49 -4.12
N THR A 76 -2.52 -8.19 -2.87
CA THR A 76 -2.26 -9.13 -1.78
C THR A 76 -3.06 -10.41 -1.95
N PRO A 77 -2.46 -11.60 -1.65
CA PRO A 77 -3.19 -12.86 -1.70
C PRO A 77 -4.44 -12.83 -0.83
N GLN A 78 -5.55 -13.34 -1.36
CA GLN A 78 -6.83 -13.45 -0.65
C GLN A 78 -6.88 -14.75 0.16
N LEU A 79 -5.88 -14.97 1.03
CA LEU A 79 -5.74 -16.14 1.89
C LEU A 79 -6.04 -15.78 3.34
N ALA A 80 -6.73 -16.66 4.06
CA ALA A 80 -7.01 -16.47 5.48
C ALA A 80 -5.71 -16.39 6.32
N SER A 81 -4.68 -17.11 5.90
CA SER A 81 -3.33 -17.10 6.47
C SER A 81 -2.54 -15.81 6.22
N TRP A 82 -2.90 -15.04 5.18
CA TRP A 82 -2.12 -13.88 4.73
C TRP A 82 -1.83 -12.86 5.83
N ARG A 83 -2.80 -12.61 6.71
CA ARG A 83 -2.59 -11.67 7.82
C ARG A 83 -1.42 -12.08 8.72
N LYS A 84 -1.31 -13.36 9.02
CA LYS A 84 -0.23 -13.91 9.86
C LYS A 84 1.10 -13.89 9.11
N VAL A 85 1.08 -14.30 7.84
CA VAL A 85 2.26 -14.28 6.96
C VAL A 85 2.80 -12.85 6.82
N LYS A 86 1.94 -11.85 6.63
CA LYS A 86 2.35 -10.44 6.53
C LYS A 86 3.04 -9.94 7.81
N VAL A 87 2.52 -10.30 8.98
CA VAL A 87 3.16 -9.94 10.27
C VAL A 87 4.53 -10.60 10.37
N MET A 88 4.62 -11.90 10.09
CA MET A 88 5.88 -12.65 10.11
C MET A 88 6.93 -12.05 9.16
N ILE A 89 6.51 -11.65 7.94
CA ILE A 89 7.39 -10.96 6.98
C ILE A 89 7.92 -9.65 7.59
N GLY A 90 7.03 -8.83 8.17
CA GLY A 90 7.41 -7.57 8.83
C GLY A 90 8.42 -7.77 9.96
N ASP A 91 8.19 -8.76 10.80
CA ASP A 91 9.08 -9.12 11.92
C ASP A 91 10.44 -9.61 11.39
N GLY A 92 10.45 -10.44 10.35
CA GLY A 92 11.66 -10.93 9.71
C GLY A 92 12.51 -9.80 9.12
N PHE A 93 11.89 -8.87 8.40
CA PHE A 93 12.59 -7.68 7.90
C PHE A 93 13.11 -6.81 9.03
N THR A 94 12.31 -6.54 10.06
CA THR A 94 12.74 -5.78 11.24
C THR A 94 13.95 -6.44 11.90
N HIS A 95 13.96 -7.77 11.96
CA HIS A 95 15.09 -8.52 12.53
C HIS A 95 16.35 -8.38 11.66
N MET A 96 16.24 -8.52 10.33
CA MET A 96 17.36 -8.40 9.39
C MET A 96 18.01 -7.01 9.41
N TYR A 97 17.24 -5.95 9.62
CA TYR A 97 17.75 -4.58 9.66
C TYR A 97 18.34 -4.16 11.02
N ARG A 98 18.34 -5.03 12.03
CA ARG A 98 19.02 -4.74 13.30
C ARG A 98 20.53 -4.67 13.08
N ILE A 99 21.17 -3.68 13.70
CA ILE A 99 22.62 -3.41 13.58
C ILE A 99 23.48 -4.65 13.94
N ASN A 100 22.97 -5.52 14.79
CA ASN A 100 23.70 -6.68 15.32
C ASN A 100 23.52 -7.97 14.51
N VAL A 101 22.81 -7.93 13.39
CA VAL A 101 22.59 -9.11 12.52
C VAL A 101 23.62 -9.08 11.38
N PRO A 102 24.61 -10.00 11.36
CA PRO A 102 25.55 -10.09 10.25
C PRO A 102 24.84 -10.42 8.95
N SER A 103 25.26 -9.81 7.84
CA SER A 103 24.69 -10.05 6.50
C SER A 103 24.71 -11.52 6.09
N GLY A 104 25.68 -12.29 6.55
CA GLY A 104 25.76 -13.74 6.33
C GLY A 104 24.63 -14.57 6.95
N GLN A 105 23.87 -14.00 7.91
CA GLN A 105 22.71 -14.68 8.52
C GLN A 105 21.40 -14.44 7.75
N VAL A 106 21.35 -13.47 6.83
CA VAL A 106 20.14 -13.14 6.08
C VAL A 106 19.56 -14.35 5.32
N PRO A 107 20.37 -15.20 4.62
CA PRO A 107 19.81 -16.37 3.95
C PRO A 107 19.13 -17.36 4.90
N ALA A 108 19.68 -17.55 6.10
CA ALA A 108 19.09 -18.44 7.11
C ALA A 108 17.76 -17.89 7.66
N ILE A 109 17.67 -16.58 7.87
CA ILE A 109 16.44 -15.91 8.28
C ILE A 109 15.37 -16.07 7.21
N LEU A 110 15.70 -15.85 5.94
CA LEU A 110 14.76 -16.01 4.81
C LEU A 110 14.27 -17.46 4.69
N ALA A 111 15.14 -18.44 4.84
CA ALA A 111 14.75 -19.86 4.82
C ALA A 111 13.80 -20.21 5.98
N GLN A 112 14.04 -19.67 7.17
CA GLN A 112 13.13 -19.83 8.29
C GLN A 112 11.77 -19.18 8.04
N MET A 113 11.73 -17.98 7.47
CA MET A 113 10.49 -17.30 7.09
C MET A 113 9.70 -18.13 6.07
N GLU A 114 10.36 -18.72 5.07
CA GLU A 114 9.70 -19.60 4.10
C GLU A 114 9.08 -20.82 4.78
N THR A 115 9.79 -21.46 5.71
CA THR A 115 9.26 -22.61 6.45
C THR A 115 8.01 -22.23 7.25
N ILE A 116 8.07 -21.13 8.01
CA ILE A 116 6.92 -20.64 8.80
C ILE A 116 5.74 -20.27 7.89
N ALA A 117 5.99 -19.64 6.73
CA ALA A 117 4.93 -19.29 5.80
C ALA A 117 4.19 -20.54 5.27
N ARG A 118 4.90 -21.61 4.97
CA ARG A 118 4.32 -22.91 4.55
C ARG A 118 3.50 -23.57 5.65
N GLU A 119 3.93 -23.48 6.90
CA GLU A 119 3.19 -24.02 8.05
C GLU A 119 1.90 -23.24 8.34
N LEU A 120 1.90 -21.92 8.09
CA LEU A 120 0.72 -21.08 8.29
C LEU A 120 -0.34 -21.23 7.19
N ASP A 121 0.00 -21.81 6.04
CA ASP A 121 -0.89 -22.04 4.91
C ASP A 121 -1.57 -23.42 4.92
N GLN A 122 -1.29 -24.25 5.91
CA GLN A 122 -1.94 -25.54 6.17
C GLN A 122 -3.18 -25.36 7.06
#